data_e0e8fb3ffa58b10200ac527ff2f581b3
#
_entry.id   e0e8fb3ffa58b10200ac527ff2f581b3
#
_cell.length_a   1.000
_cell.length_b   1.000
_cell.length_c   1.000
_cell.angle_alpha   90.00
_cell.angle_beta   90.00
_cell.angle_gamma   90.00
#
_symmetry.space_group_name_H-M   'P 1'
#
loop_
_entity.id
_entity.type
_entity.pdbx_description
1 polymer ?
#
loop_
_entity_poly.entity_id
_entity_poly.type
_entity_poly.pdbx_seq_one_letter_code
_entity_poly.pdbx_strand_id
1 'polypeptide(L)'
;MVNLTNYASPLGNITLASKDNALIGLWLEGQKYTFSNYQDTIIENPNDSVLVQTKKWLDLYFDGKNPNVNQLKLAPIGSPFRQKVWQLLLQIPYGTVVTYNELAKNIAKQLGITKMSPQAIGNAVGHNPISIIIPCHRVVGSKGSLTGYAGGIDKKLQLLKHEQVDMRHLFVPKKGTAL
;
A
#
# COMPACT_ATOMS: atom_id res chain seq x y z
N MET A 1 23.08 1.30 -0.79
CA MET A 1 22.77 2.72 -0.53
C MET A 1 21.32 2.95 -0.89
N VAL A 2 20.57 3.66 -0.05
CA VAL A 2 19.15 3.98 -0.26
C VAL A 2 19.02 5.47 -0.51
N ASN A 3 18.40 5.86 -1.63
CA ASN A 3 18.05 7.26 -1.90
C ASN A 3 16.69 7.56 -1.28
N LEU A 4 16.57 8.71 -0.60
CA LEU A 4 15.32 9.21 -0.04
C LEU A 4 14.95 10.57 -0.63
N THR A 5 13.64 10.83 -0.66
CA THR A 5 13.08 12.18 -0.85
C THR A 5 11.70 12.26 -0.23
N ASN A 6 11.21 13.47 -0.08
CA ASN A 6 9.85 13.74 0.37
C ASN A 6 8.97 14.22 -0.79
N TYR A 7 7.68 13.97 -0.66
CA TYR A 7 6.63 14.40 -1.57
C TYR A 7 5.46 14.98 -0.77
N ALA A 8 5.15 16.25 -0.99
CA ALA A 8 3.98 16.89 -0.38
C ALA A 8 2.70 16.46 -1.09
N SER A 9 1.80 15.81 -0.38
CA SER A 9 0.54 15.31 -0.92
C SER A 9 -0.67 15.88 -0.20
N PRO A 10 -1.90 15.74 -0.75
CA PRO A 10 -3.13 16.09 -0.04
C PRO A 10 -3.34 15.33 1.29
N LEU A 11 -2.60 14.20 1.47
CA LEU A 11 -2.65 13.38 2.69
C LEU A 11 -1.55 13.70 3.70
N GLY A 12 -0.80 14.77 3.50
CA GLY A 12 0.41 15.10 4.24
C GLY A 12 1.68 14.66 3.52
N ASN A 13 2.79 14.67 4.23
CA ASN A 13 4.08 14.31 3.66
C ASN A 13 4.19 12.81 3.37
N ILE A 14 4.78 12.46 2.24
CA ILE A 14 5.09 11.08 1.84
C ILE A 14 6.60 10.95 1.71
N THR A 15 7.17 9.95 2.36
CA THR A 15 8.58 9.59 2.20
C THR A 15 8.71 8.52 1.12
N LEU A 16 9.57 8.77 0.13
CA LEU A 16 9.89 7.86 -0.97
C LEU A 16 11.30 7.33 -0.82
N ALA A 17 11.49 6.05 -1.09
CA ALA A 17 12.80 5.40 -1.06
C ALA A 17 13.06 4.56 -2.30
N SER A 18 14.25 4.70 -2.89
CA SER A 18 14.74 3.86 -3.99
C SER A 18 16.05 3.19 -3.65
N LYS A 19 16.28 2.00 -4.23
CA LYS A 19 17.53 1.26 -4.18
C LYS A 19 17.66 0.41 -5.44
N ASP A 20 18.87 0.28 -5.97
CA ASP A 20 19.19 -0.58 -7.11
C ASP A 20 18.24 -0.34 -8.32
N ASN A 21 18.00 0.94 -8.60
CA ASN A 21 17.13 1.39 -9.70
C ASN A 21 15.68 0.90 -9.59
N ALA A 22 15.16 0.74 -8.37
CA ALA A 22 13.78 0.36 -8.12
C ALA A 22 13.22 1.08 -6.89
N LEU A 23 11.89 1.30 -6.85
CA LEU A 23 11.17 1.82 -5.68
C LEU A 23 11.06 0.71 -4.63
N ILE A 24 11.57 0.97 -3.44
CA ILE A 24 11.52 0.03 -2.31
C ILE A 24 10.57 0.48 -1.20
N GLY A 25 10.20 1.77 -1.18
CA GLY A 25 9.35 2.34 -0.15
C GLY A 25 8.58 3.57 -0.58
N LEU A 26 7.36 3.67 -0.09
CA LEU A 26 6.49 4.82 -0.11
C LEU A 26 5.66 4.79 1.18
N TRP A 27 5.96 5.69 2.12
CA TRP A 27 5.31 5.72 3.42
C TRP A 27 4.60 7.04 3.65
N LEU A 28 3.36 6.96 4.08
CA LEU A 28 2.56 8.10 4.51
C LEU A 28 3.07 8.61 5.87
N GLU A 29 2.96 9.90 6.10
CA GLU A 29 3.28 10.49 7.40
C GLU A 29 2.55 9.78 8.54
N GLY A 30 3.31 9.38 9.59
CA GLY A 30 2.78 8.61 10.73
C GLY A 30 2.46 7.14 10.46
N GLN A 31 2.82 6.61 9.28
CA GLN A 31 2.62 5.20 8.96
C GLN A 31 3.45 4.30 9.88
N LYS A 32 2.84 3.18 10.31
CA LYS A 32 3.55 2.08 10.99
C LYS A 32 4.46 1.33 10.02
N TYR A 33 5.49 0.65 10.56
CA TYR A 33 6.40 -0.21 9.80
C TYR A 33 7.11 0.51 8.64
N THR A 34 7.73 1.63 8.95
CA THR A 34 8.59 2.36 8.03
C THR A 34 9.98 1.71 7.87
N PHE A 35 10.89 2.37 7.21
CA PHE A 35 12.23 1.86 6.87
C PHE A 35 13.22 1.68 8.05
N SER A 36 12.77 1.76 9.30
CA SER A 36 13.61 1.58 10.50
C SER A 36 14.43 0.27 10.53
N ASN A 37 14.07 -0.71 9.70
CA ASN A 37 14.77 -2.00 9.57
C ASN A 37 15.81 -2.04 8.44
N TYR A 38 16.02 -0.93 7.72
CA TYR A 38 17.04 -0.87 6.67
C TYR A 38 18.39 -0.53 7.29
N GLN A 39 19.37 -1.41 7.12
CA GLN A 39 20.77 -1.21 7.59
C GLN A 39 21.65 -0.48 6.56
N ASP A 40 21.08 -0.05 5.46
CA ASP A 40 21.77 0.63 4.39
C ASP A 40 22.13 2.07 4.75
N THR A 41 23.19 2.59 4.15
CA THR A 41 23.46 4.03 4.15
C THR A 41 22.34 4.76 3.42
N ILE A 42 21.72 5.70 4.08
CA ILE A 42 20.61 6.52 3.56
C ILE A 42 21.17 7.88 3.13
N ILE A 43 20.82 8.32 1.93
CA ILE A 43 21.16 9.65 1.42
C ILE A 43 19.90 10.36 0.90
N GLU A 44 19.81 11.65 1.15
CA GLU A 44 18.80 12.49 0.51
C GLU A 44 19.21 12.73 -0.95
N ASN A 45 18.38 12.30 -1.89
CA ASN A 45 18.64 12.43 -3.32
C ASN A 45 17.34 12.70 -4.09
N PRO A 46 16.84 13.93 -4.12
CA PRO A 46 15.60 14.28 -4.79
C PRO A 46 15.66 14.12 -6.31
N ASN A 47 16.87 14.00 -6.88
CA ASN A 47 17.09 13.87 -8.33
C ASN A 47 17.27 12.41 -8.78
N ASP A 48 17.15 11.45 -7.88
CA ASP A 48 17.14 10.03 -8.26
C ASP A 48 16.03 9.76 -9.28
N SER A 49 16.36 9.10 -10.37
CA SER A 49 15.46 8.91 -11.50
C SER A 49 14.16 8.14 -11.14
N VAL A 50 14.27 7.16 -10.25
CA VAL A 50 13.13 6.37 -9.76
C VAL A 50 12.23 7.25 -8.91
N LEU A 51 12.81 8.07 -8.01
CA LEU A 51 12.05 8.97 -7.15
C LEU A 51 11.36 10.08 -7.94
N VAL A 52 12.03 10.65 -8.94
CA VAL A 52 11.43 11.64 -9.87
C VAL A 52 10.25 11.02 -10.64
N GLN A 53 10.42 9.81 -11.16
CA GLN A 53 9.35 9.10 -11.87
C GLN A 53 8.18 8.78 -10.94
N THR A 54 8.46 8.38 -9.70
CA THR A 54 7.43 8.11 -8.69
C THR A 54 6.64 9.36 -8.33
N LYS A 55 7.29 10.53 -8.19
CA LYS A 55 6.61 11.81 -7.96
C LYS A 55 5.64 12.14 -9.11
N LYS A 56 6.06 11.99 -10.37
CA LYS A 56 5.20 12.20 -11.54
C LYS A 56 3.99 11.25 -11.55
N TRP A 57 4.19 10.00 -11.15
CA TRP A 57 3.11 9.04 -11.00
C TRP A 57 2.11 9.48 -9.91
N LEU A 58 2.62 9.96 -8.77
CA LEU A 58 1.78 10.49 -7.68
C LEU A 58 1.03 11.76 -8.07
N ASP A 59 1.65 12.66 -8.84
CA ASP A 59 0.98 13.86 -9.37
C ASP A 59 -0.24 13.46 -10.21
N LEU A 60 -0.09 12.48 -11.09
CA LEU A 60 -1.21 11.96 -11.90
C LEU A 60 -2.27 11.29 -11.02
N TYR A 61 -1.86 10.49 -10.04
CA TYR A 61 -2.78 9.83 -9.13
C TYR A 61 -3.62 10.85 -8.35
N PHE A 62 -3.00 11.83 -7.71
CA PHE A 62 -3.70 12.87 -6.94
C PHE A 62 -4.48 13.87 -7.81
N ASP A 63 -4.20 13.94 -9.11
CA ASP A 63 -5.01 14.64 -10.10
C ASP A 63 -6.25 13.83 -10.56
N GLY A 64 -6.56 12.74 -9.86
CA GLY A 64 -7.72 11.88 -10.11
C GLY A 64 -7.59 10.96 -11.33
N LYS A 65 -6.37 10.77 -11.84
CA LYS A 65 -6.08 9.83 -12.92
C LYS A 65 -5.75 8.44 -12.32
N ASN A 66 -5.77 7.43 -13.16
CA ASN A 66 -5.37 6.07 -12.82
C ASN A 66 -4.09 5.71 -13.59
N PRO A 67 -2.91 6.22 -13.15
CA PRO A 67 -1.67 5.96 -13.86
C PRO A 67 -1.26 4.48 -13.77
N ASN A 68 -0.70 3.95 -14.86
CA ASN A 68 -0.30 2.55 -14.93
C ASN A 68 0.90 2.29 -14.00
N VAL A 69 0.74 1.32 -13.08
CA VAL A 69 1.78 0.89 -12.14
C VAL A 69 2.99 0.27 -12.85
N ASN A 70 2.79 -0.35 -14.03
CA ASN A 70 3.88 -0.96 -14.81
C ASN A 70 4.94 0.05 -15.30
N GLN A 71 4.67 1.35 -15.19
CA GLN A 71 5.65 2.39 -15.46
C GLN A 71 6.71 2.50 -14.36
N LEU A 72 6.47 1.90 -13.18
CA LEU A 72 7.36 1.93 -12.04
C LEU A 72 7.97 0.54 -11.81
N LYS A 73 9.28 0.51 -11.60
CA LYS A 73 9.96 -0.71 -11.15
C LYS A 73 9.85 -0.79 -9.63
N LEU A 74 9.06 -1.73 -9.13
CA LEU A 74 8.83 -1.95 -7.70
C LEU A 74 9.69 -3.10 -7.18
N ALA A 75 10.32 -2.90 -6.03
CA ALA A 75 11.10 -3.93 -5.33
C ALA A 75 10.80 -3.89 -3.81
N PRO A 76 9.53 -4.14 -3.39
CA PRO A 76 9.18 -4.14 -1.98
C PRO A 76 9.93 -5.23 -1.24
N ILE A 77 10.56 -4.91 -0.11
CA ILE A 77 11.34 -5.85 0.69
C ILE A 77 10.44 -6.53 1.72
N GLY A 78 10.39 -7.87 1.70
CA GLY A 78 9.58 -8.66 2.61
C GLY A 78 9.71 -10.16 2.37
N SER A 79 9.11 -10.96 3.25
CA SER A 79 9.11 -12.43 3.12
C SER A 79 8.43 -12.89 1.82
N PRO A 80 8.71 -14.12 1.33
CA PRO A 80 8.06 -14.66 0.15
C PRO A 80 6.52 -14.66 0.24
N PHE A 81 5.98 -14.90 1.43
CA PHE A 81 4.54 -14.82 1.67
C PHE A 81 4.00 -13.39 1.49
N ARG A 82 4.67 -12.37 2.09
CA ARG A 82 4.28 -10.96 1.93
C ARG A 82 4.35 -10.52 0.47
N GLN A 83 5.42 -10.89 -0.23
CA GLN A 83 5.57 -10.60 -1.67
C GLN A 83 4.38 -11.13 -2.48
N LYS A 84 3.97 -12.36 -2.21
CA LYS A 84 2.80 -12.97 -2.88
C LYS A 84 1.51 -12.22 -2.59
N VAL A 85 1.28 -11.80 -1.36
CA VAL A 85 0.11 -10.98 -0.98
C VAL A 85 0.16 -9.63 -1.70
N TRP A 86 1.31 -8.94 -1.72
CA TRP A 86 1.45 -7.64 -2.39
C TRP A 86 1.26 -7.72 -3.90
N GLN A 87 1.67 -8.82 -4.54
CA GLN A 87 1.37 -9.08 -5.96
C GLN A 87 -0.14 -9.19 -6.22
N LEU A 88 -0.91 -9.80 -5.30
CA LEU A 88 -2.37 -9.82 -5.41
C LEU A 88 -2.99 -8.44 -5.20
N LEU A 89 -2.44 -7.64 -4.28
CA LEU A 89 -2.93 -6.26 -4.09
C LEU A 89 -2.84 -5.44 -5.37
N LEU A 90 -1.77 -5.59 -6.14
CA LEU A 90 -1.58 -4.90 -7.43
C LEU A 90 -2.65 -5.24 -8.48
N GLN A 91 -3.39 -6.34 -8.31
CA GLN A 91 -4.47 -6.75 -9.20
C GLN A 91 -5.82 -6.14 -8.84
N ILE A 92 -5.94 -5.47 -7.68
CA ILE A 92 -7.19 -4.83 -7.26
C ILE A 92 -7.39 -3.53 -8.08
N PRO A 93 -8.46 -3.44 -8.87
CA PRO A 93 -8.69 -2.28 -9.72
C PRO A 93 -8.88 -0.98 -8.93
N TYR A 94 -8.51 0.14 -9.54
CA TYR A 94 -8.79 1.48 -9.04
C TYR A 94 -10.31 1.67 -8.83
N GLY A 95 -10.69 2.29 -7.73
CA GLY A 95 -12.09 2.55 -7.41
C GLY A 95 -12.87 1.31 -6.92
N THR A 96 -12.19 0.21 -6.60
CA THR A 96 -12.83 -1.01 -6.07
C THR A 96 -12.22 -1.42 -4.73
N VAL A 97 -12.93 -2.27 -3.99
CA VAL A 97 -12.43 -2.86 -2.75
C VAL A 97 -12.60 -4.37 -2.76
N VAL A 98 -11.73 -5.05 -2.02
CA VAL A 98 -11.83 -6.50 -1.74
C VAL A 98 -11.73 -6.73 -0.24
N THR A 99 -12.23 -7.85 0.25
CA THR A 99 -12.13 -8.21 1.67
C THR A 99 -10.87 -9.02 1.95
N TYR A 100 -10.41 -8.98 3.23
CA TYR A 100 -9.32 -9.87 3.70
C TYR A 100 -9.65 -11.35 3.48
N ASN A 101 -10.93 -11.74 3.58
CA ASN A 101 -11.40 -13.10 3.33
C ASN A 101 -11.25 -13.51 1.86
N GLU A 102 -11.55 -12.63 0.92
CA GLU A 102 -11.37 -12.88 -0.51
C GLU A 102 -9.89 -13.04 -0.85
N LEU A 103 -9.02 -12.17 -0.32
CA LEU A 103 -7.57 -12.32 -0.48
C LEU A 103 -7.07 -13.65 0.13
N ALA A 104 -7.56 -14.03 1.32
CA ALA A 104 -7.20 -15.28 1.98
C ALA A 104 -7.57 -16.51 1.11
N LYS A 105 -8.77 -16.51 0.53
CA LYS A 105 -9.20 -17.58 -0.40
C LYS A 105 -8.31 -17.64 -1.65
N ASN A 106 -7.97 -16.49 -2.23
CA ASN A 106 -7.11 -16.44 -3.42
C ASN A 106 -5.69 -16.94 -3.12
N ILE A 107 -5.10 -16.54 -1.99
CA ILE A 107 -3.79 -17.03 -1.55
C ILE A 107 -3.84 -18.54 -1.28
N ALA A 108 -4.85 -19.03 -0.57
CA ALA A 108 -5.02 -20.47 -0.31
C ALA A 108 -5.04 -21.27 -1.61
N LYS A 109 -5.81 -20.82 -2.59
CA LYS A 109 -5.86 -21.44 -3.92
C LYS A 109 -4.49 -21.45 -4.63
N GLN A 110 -3.77 -20.33 -4.60
CA GLN A 110 -2.44 -20.24 -5.23
C GLN A 110 -1.39 -21.11 -4.56
N LEU A 111 -1.52 -21.33 -3.24
CA LEU A 111 -0.60 -22.16 -2.46
C LEU A 111 -1.01 -23.65 -2.44
N GLY A 112 -2.17 -23.99 -3.00
CA GLY A 112 -2.70 -25.37 -2.97
C GLY A 112 -3.05 -25.84 -1.54
N ILE A 113 -3.42 -24.91 -0.64
CA ILE A 113 -3.81 -25.23 0.73
C ILE A 113 -5.32 -25.03 0.95
N THR A 114 -5.88 -25.74 1.91
CA THR A 114 -7.33 -25.74 2.16
C THR A 114 -7.83 -24.41 2.69
N LYS A 115 -7.03 -23.73 3.54
CA LYS A 115 -7.46 -22.50 4.23
C LYS A 115 -6.27 -21.60 4.54
N MET A 116 -6.47 -20.30 4.40
CA MET A 116 -5.55 -19.26 4.83
C MET A 116 -6.22 -18.36 5.88
N SER A 117 -5.49 -18.03 6.94
CA SER A 117 -5.98 -17.12 7.98
C SER A 117 -6.12 -15.69 7.45
N PRO A 118 -7.29 -15.04 7.59
CA PRO A 118 -7.44 -13.61 7.29
C PRO A 118 -6.50 -12.71 8.11
N GLN A 119 -6.13 -13.12 9.33
CA GLN A 119 -5.16 -12.40 10.16
C GLN A 119 -3.75 -12.42 9.56
N ALA A 120 -3.32 -13.57 9.00
CA ALA A 120 -2.04 -13.66 8.30
C ALA A 120 -2.00 -12.72 7.08
N ILE A 121 -3.12 -12.67 6.32
CA ILE A 121 -3.29 -11.73 5.22
C ILE A 121 -3.25 -10.29 5.74
N GLY A 122 -4.00 -9.96 6.80
CA GLY A 122 -4.02 -8.62 7.41
C GLY A 122 -2.63 -8.17 7.85
N ASN A 123 -1.84 -9.06 8.44
CA ASN A 123 -0.45 -8.78 8.80
C ASN A 123 0.40 -8.47 7.56
N ALA A 124 0.31 -9.28 6.50
CA ALA A 124 1.06 -9.05 5.27
C ALA A 124 0.64 -7.73 4.57
N VAL A 125 -0.66 -7.44 4.51
CA VAL A 125 -1.22 -6.19 3.97
C VAL A 125 -0.72 -4.98 4.78
N GLY A 126 -0.74 -5.06 6.11
CA GLY A 126 -0.29 -3.99 7.01
C GLY A 126 1.22 -3.68 6.94
N HIS A 127 2.03 -4.64 6.49
CA HIS A 127 3.48 -4.46 6.30
C HIS A 127 3.86 -4.05 4.86
N ASN A 128 2.90 -3.65 4.03
CA ASN A 128 3.17 -3.13 2.70
C ASN A 128 4.10 -1.90 2.77
N PRO A 129 5.30 -1.96 2.17
CA PRO A 129 6.24 -0.85 2.23
C PRO A 129 6.00 0.23 1.17
N ILE A 130 5.13 0.00 0.19
CA ILE A 130 4.87 0.91 -0.93
C ILE A 130 3.38 1.25 -0.95
N SER A 131 2.93 2.06 0.01
CA SER A 131 1.53 2.50 0.14
C SER A 131 1.03 3.22 -1.12
N ILE A 132 -0.25 3.25 -1.35
CA ILE A 132 -0.93 3.82 -2.53
C ILE A 132 -0.67 3.01 -3.80
N ILE A 133 0.58 2.88 -4.24
CA ILE A 133 0.97 2.17 -5.48
C ILE A 133 0.64 0.68 -5.35
N ILE A 134 1.04 0.04 -4.24
CA ILE A 134 0.52 -1.27 -3.85
C ILE A 134 -0.72 -1.00 -2.98
N PRO A 135 -1.94 -1.18 -3.49
CA PRO A 135 -3.13 -0.52 -2.96
C PRO A 135 -3.73 -1.26 -1.74
N CYS A 136 -2.98 -1.33 -0.63
CA CYS A 136 -3.47 -1.94 0.61
C CYS A 136 -4.69 -1.21 1.21
N HIS A 137 -4.91 0.06 0.85
CA HIS A 137 -6.12 0.81 1.24
C HIS A 137 -7.41 0.25 0.62
N ARG A 138 -7.31 -0.50 -0.50
CA ARG A 138 -8.47 -1.16 -1.15
C ARG A 138 -8.89 -2.47 -0.47
N VAL A 139 -8.23 -2.88 0.62
CA VAL A 139 -8.61 -4.07 1.38
C VAL A 139 -9.44 -3.67 2.60
N VAL A 140 -10.62 -4.26 2.74
CA VAL A 140 -11.58 -3.95 3.82
C VAL A 140 -11.91 -5.19 4.63
N GLY A 141 -12.43 -4.99 5.84
CA GLY A 141 -12.96 -6.06 6.67
C GLY A 141 -14.27 -6.63 6.11
N SER A 142 -14.77 -7.68 6.74
CA SER A 142 -16.07 -8.25 6.42
C SER A 142 -17.17 -7.20 6.52
N LYS A 143 -18.17 -7.30 5.66
CA LYS A 143 -19.31 -6.37 5.59
C LYS A 143 -18.93 -4.90 5.33
N GLY A 144 -17.73 -4.62 4.82
CA GLY A 144 -17.30 -3.27 4.47
C GLY A 144 -16.66 -2.49 5.62
N SER A 145 -16.21 -3.15 6.68
CA SER A 145 -15.52 -2.50 7.79
C SER A 145 -14.17 -1.94 7.36
N LEU A 146 -13.96 -0.63 7.58
CA LEU A 146 -12.69 0.05 7.32
C LEU A 146 -11.75 -0.18 8.50
N THR A 147 -11.14 -1.36 8.54
CA THR A 147 -10.15 -1.72 9.58
C THR A 147 -8.77 -1.84 8.99
N GLY A 148 -7.76 -1.78 9.86
CA GLY A 148 -6.43 -2.26 9.54
C GLY A 148 -5.73 -1.52 8.42
N TYR A 149 -5.36 -0.25 8.62
CA TYR A 149 -4.51 0.47 7.69
C TYR A 149 -3.29 1.06 8.40
N ALA A 150 -2.09 0.73 7.92
CA ALA A 150 -0.84 1.17 8.54
C ALA A 150 -0.69 2.70 8.54
N GLY A 151 -1.24 3.38 7.55
CA GLY A 151 -1.27 4.84 7.45
C GLY A 151 -2.38 5.52 8.25
N GLY A 152 -3.24 4.74 8.94
CA GLY A 152 -4.38 5.26 9.70
C GLY A 152 -5.70 5.27 8.90
N ILE A 153 -6.80 5.09 9.60
CA ILE A 153 -8.15 4.97 9.01
C ILE A 153 -8.55 6.23 8.24
N ASP A 154 -8.21 7.41 8.73
CA ASP A 154 -8.54 8.68 8.06
C ASP A 154 -7.93 8.76 6.66
N LYS A 155 -6.67 8.38 6.52
CA LYS A 155 -6.00 8.36 5.21
C LYS A 155 -6.57 7.28 4.29
N LYS A 156 -6.92 6.11 4.84
CA LYS A 156 -7.62 5.07 4.08
C LYS A 156 -8.94 5.58 3.52
N LEU A 157 -9.74 6.24 4.35
CA LEU A 157 -11.01 6.84 3.96
C LEU A 157 -10.83 7.90 2.86
N GLN A 158 -9.82 8.76 3.00
CA GLN A 158 -9.51 9.79 2.00
C GLN A 158 -9.08 9.17 0.66
N LEU A 159 -8.24 8.12 0.67
CA LEU A 159 -7.82 7.42 -0.54
C LEU A 159 -8.99 6.74 -1.25
N LEU A 160 -9.87 6.05 -0.53
CA LEU A 160 -11.06 5.41 -1.10
C LEU A 160 -12.01 6.43 -1.72
N LYS A 161 -12.23 7.58 -1.05
CA LYS A 161 -13.03 8.69 -1.61
C LYS A 161 -12.36 9.31 -2.84
N HIS A 162 -11.05 9.49 -2.81
CA HIS A 162 -10.28 10.00 -3.95
C HIS A 162 -10.44 9.09 -5.17
N GLU A 163 -10.43 7.78 -4.97
CA GLU A 163 -10.65 6.78 -6.00
C GLU A 163 -12.14 6.60 -6.39
N GLN A 164 -13.04 7.40 -5.85
CA GLN A 164 -14.48 7.36 -6.12
C GLN A 164 -15.12 6.00 -5.81
N VAL A 165 -14.59 5.29 -4.80
CA VAL A 165 -15.19 4.04 -4.33
C VAL A 165 -16.60 4.31 -3.81
N ASP A 166 -17.54 3.41 -4.10
CA ASP A 166 -18.88 3.45 -3.52
C ASP A 166 -18.82 3.23 -2.00
N MET A 167 -18.99 4.31 -1.26
CA MET A 167 -18.86 4.32 0.20
C MET A 167 -20.13 3.87 0.96
N ARG A 168 -21.26 3.59 0.26
CA ARG A 168 -22.55 3.30 0.89
C ARG A 168 -22.54 2.08 1.80
N HIS A 169 -21.68 1.11 1.52
CA HIS A 169 -21.54 -0.13 2.27
C HIS A 169 -20.27 -0.19 3.13
N LEU A 170 -19.52 0.92 3.21
CA LEU A 170 -18.30 1.02 4.00
C LEU A 170 -18.55 1.82 5.28
N PHE A 171 -17.96 1.37 6.39
CA PHE A 171 -18.11 2.04 7.67
C PHE A 171 -16.85 1.96 8.52
N VAL A 172 -16.62 2.98 9.34
CA VAL A 172 -15.57 2.97 10.35
C VAL A 172 -16.10 2.27 11.60
N PRO A 173 -15.49 1.17 12.06
CA PRO A 173 -15.96 0.43 13.22
C PRO A 173 -15.81 1.27 14.51
N LYS A 174 -16.80 1.18 15.41
CA LYS A 174 -16.77 1.90 16.70
C LYS A 174 -15.76 1.34 17.70
N LYS A 175 -15.35 0.09 17.55
CA LYS A 175 -14.34 -0.61 18.39
C LYS A 175 -13.51 -1.56 17.51
N GLY A 176 -12.23 -1.75 17.86
CA GLY A 176 -11.40 -2.79 17.26
C GLY A 176 -10.86 -2.46 15.87
N THR A 177 -10.05 -1.41 15.77
CA THR A 177 -9.29 -1.07 14.55
C THR A 177 -7.86 -1.61 14.60
N ALA A 178 -7.61 -2.66 15.35
CA ALA A 178 -6.29 -3.25 15.45
C ALA A 178 -5.82 -3.79 14.09
N LEU A 179 -4.63 -3.36 13.69
CA LEU A 179 -3.74 -4.13 12.81
C LEU A 179 -3.07 -5.20 13.65
#